data_ab749e4b3e4b399f947703bfa5faaaeb
#
_entry.id   ab749e4b3e4b399f947703bfa5faaaeb
#
_cell.length_a   1.000
_cell.length_b   1.000
_cell.length_c   1.000
_cell.angle_alpha   90.00
_cell.angle_beta   90.00
_cell.angle_gamma   90.00
#
_symmetry.space_group_name_H-M   'P 1'
#
loop_
_entity.id
_entity.type
_entity.pdbx_description
1 polymer ?
#
loop_
_entity_poly.entity_id
_entity_poly.type
_entity_poly.pdbx_seq_one_letter_code
_entity_poly.pdbx_strand_id
1 'polypeptide(L)'
;MNANFNRRAFVQHTLLGSVGFLAGNSLLQAAEEPKRLNEIGLILGVLQKEMKTDWEGTLRQVAKMGYTHLEFNKYYGESAASFKNFMKEVGLKSLAGGLSISEMKKENLLKKAIDEALFLEKEYMICYWPWPDSGDDKKLDDFKKAADDLNQVGEVCNRMGIRFAMHNHDKEFVPVQGYQWGYEVLLKETDPAKVAMQLDLYWVTKGGGDPIQLLKDYPNRFELFHVKDVDKTPAKSYTCAGYGIIDFKKIFAQAKKTNIKYYIVEIDKAEYPMNCVQDSISYLKNLRY
;
A
#
# COMPACT_ATOMS: atom_id res chain seq x y z
N MET A 1 -56.40 50.81 -4.37
CA MET A 1 -57.56 50.28 -5.08
C MET A 1 -57.51 48.78 -4.92
N ASN A 2 -58.29 48.31 -4.04
CA ASN A 2 -59.40 47.34 -4.09
C ASN A 2 -58.95 45.94 -4.45
N ALA A 3 -58.90 45.01 -3.54
CA ALA A 3 -59.97 44.24 -2.90
C ALA A 3 -60.46 43.14 -3.86
N ASN A 4 -60.73 41.89 -3.50
CA ASN A 4 -61.37 41.22 -2.37
C ASN A 4 -61.26 39.69 -2.59
N PHE A 5 -61.00 38.91 -1.54
CA PHE A 5 -61.92 38.05 -0.79
C PHE A 5 -62.80 37.05 -1.55
N ASN A 6 -62.69 35.73 -1.30
CA ASN A 6 -63.67 34.94 -0.49
C ASN A 6 -63.25 33.45 -0.45
N ARG A 7 -63.04 32.85 0.65
CA ARG A 7 -63.80 32.16 1.72
C ARG A 7 -64.92 31.24 1.25
N ARG A 8 -64.83 29.97 1.55
CA ARG A 8 -65.64 29.08 2.41
C ARG A 8 -65.45 27.63 2.00
N ALA A 9 -64.89 26.85 2.84
CA ALA A 9 -65.29 25.86 3.81
C ALA A 9 -66.56 25.06 3.44
N PHE A 10 -66.44 23.75 3.33
CA PHE A 10 -67.41 22.80 3.83
C PHE A 10 -66.76 21.50 4.31
N VAL A 11 -67.06 21.17 5.55
CA VAL A 11 -66.75 19.95 6.30
C VAL A 11 -67.82 18.93 5.98
N GLN A 12 -67.45 17.68 5.70
CA GLN A 12 -68.27 16.53 6.10
C GLN A 12 -67.41 15.31 6.45
N HIS A 13 -67.64 14.83 7.63
CA HIS A 13 -67.14 13.60 8.20
C HIS A 13 -67.70 12.37 7.49
N THR A 14 -66.84 11.36 7.33
CA THR A 14 -67.27 9.96 7.55
C THR A 14 -66.09 9.13 8.10
N LEU A 15 -66.30 8.59 9.28
CA LEU A 15 -65.48 7.52 9.88
C LEU A 15 -65.62 6.25 9.07
N LEU A 16 -64.52 5.51 8.92
CA LEU A 16 -64.43 4.04 9.15
C LEU A 16 -63.09 3.49 8.70
N GLY A 17 -62.45 2.69 9.54
CA GLY A 17 -61.50 1.68 9.12
C GLY A 17 -60.03 1.94 9.51
N SER A 18 -59.67 1.75 10.77
CA SER A 18 -58.32 1.51 11.22
C SER A 18 -57.80 0.18 10.63
N VAL A 19 -56.94 0.25 9.65
CA VAL A 19 -55.99 -0.84 9.31
C VAL A 19 -54.61 -0.26 9.46
N GLY A 20 -53.96 -0.61 10.57
CA GLY A 20 -52.57 -0.25 10.81
C GLY A 20 -51.63 -0.93 9.80
N PHE A 21 -51.17 -0.17 8.83
CA PHE A 21 -49.97 -0.54 8.08
C PHE A 21 -48.74 -0.16 8.91
N LEU A 22 -48.22 -1.13 9.63
CA LEU A 22 -46.84 -1.09 10.08
C LEU A 22 -45.96 -1.09 8.82
N ALA A 23 -45.68 0.11 8.34
CA ALA A 23 -44.59 0.32 7.39
C ALA A 23 -43.30 0.03 8.14
N GLY A 24 -42.88 -1.24 8.11
CA GLY A 24 -41.52 -1.61 8.46
C GLY A 24 -40.58 -0.88 7.49
N ASN A 25 -39.94 0.18 7.96
CA ASN A 25 -38.75 0.73 7.33
C ASN A 25 -37.65 -0.34 7.38
N SER A 26 -37.72 -1.32 6.51
CA SER A 26 -36.55 -2.05 6.09
C SER A 26 -35.69 -1.08 5.31
N LEU A 27 -34.75 -0.41 6.01
CA LEU A 27 -33.58 0.16 5.39
C LEU A 27 -32.88 -1.01 4.70
N LEU A 28 -33.22 -1.23 3.43
CA LEU A 28 -32.38 -1.96 2.51
C LEU A 28 -31.07 -1.16 2.46
N GLN A 29 -30.10 -1.54 3.30
CA GLN A 29 -28.72 -1.15 3.09
C GLN A 29 -28.42 -1.63 1.67
N ALA A 30 -28.35 -0.70 0.72
CA ALA A 30 -27.85 -1.01 -0.61
C ALA A 30 -26.48 -1.68 -0.39
N ALA A 31 -26.37 -2.95 -0.77
CA ALA A 31 -25.10 -3.64 -0.72
C ALA A 31 -24.15 -2.82 -1.60
N GLU A 32 -23.07 -2.30 -1.00
CA GLU A 32 -22.05 -1.61 -1.79
C GLU A 32 -21.56 -2.55 -2.90
N GLU A 33 -21.54 -2.03 -4.13
CA GLU A 33 -20.98 -2.77 -5.27
C GLU A 33 -19.54 -3.20 -4.94
N PRO A 34 -19.19 -4.47 -5.23
CA PRO A 34 -17.85 -4.97 -4.93
C PRO A 34 -16.79 -4.12 -5.64
N LYS A 35 -15.86 -3.57 -4.88
CA LYS A 35 -14.77 -2.76 -5.42
C LYS A 35 -13.75 -3.64 -6.18
N ARG A 36 -13.08 -3.05 -7.15
CA ARG A 36 -11.96 -3.63 -7.92
C ARG A 36 -10.76 -2.72 -7.80
N LEU A 37 -9.56 -3.28 -7.94
CA LEU A 37 -8.35 -2.50 -8.11
C LEU A 37 -8.27 -2.01 -9.56
N ASN A 38 -8.21 -0.71 -9.75
CA ASN A 38 -8.04 -0.08 -11.07
C ASN A 38 -6.58 0.25 -11.35
N GLU A 39 -5.80 0.54 -10.31
CA GLU A 39 -4.40 0.89 -10.39
C GLU A 39 -3.59 -0.12 -9.55
N ILE A 40 -2.66 -0.81 -10.19
CA ILE A 40 -1.82 -1.83 -9.57
C ILE A 40 -0.37 -1.50 -9.91
N GLY A 41 0.46 -1.44 -8.88
CA GLY A 41 1.89 -1.22 -8.98
C GLY A 41 2.68 -2.52 -9.08
N LEU A 42 3.93 -2.40 -9.51
CA LEU A 42 4.92 -3.47 -9.55
C LEU A 42 6.27 -2.95 -9.05
N ILE A 43 6.93 -3.69 -8.16
CA ILE A 43 8.34 -3.44 -7.86
C ILE A 43 9.22 -4.14 -8.92
N LEU A 44 10.13 -3.39 -9.55
CA LEU A 44 10.97 -3.91 -10.64
C LEU A 44 12.05 -4.89 -10.18
N GLY A 45 12.25 -5.03 -8.86
CA GLY A 45 13.18 -6.00 -8.29
C GLY A 45 12.92 -7.44 -8.75
N VAL A 46 11.65 -7.82 -8.92
CA VAL A 46 11.25 -9.16 -9.40
C VAL A 46 11.71 -9.44 -10.82
N LEU A 47 11.83 -8.42 -11.68
CA LEU A 47 12.23 -8.52 -13.09
C LEU A 47 13.67 -8.08 -13.33
N GLN A 48 14.54 -8.14 -12.30
CA GLN A 48 15.89 -7.59 -12.39
C GLN A 48 16.72 -8.15 -13.56
N LYS A 49 16.56 -9.43 -13.90
CA LYS A 49 17.28 -10.08 -15.00
C LYS A 49 16.77 -9.57 -16.35
N GLU A 50 15.47 -9.53 -16.53
CA GLU A 50 14.77 -9.07 -17.74
C GLU A 50 15.10 -7.59 -17.98
N MET A 51 15.02 -6.76 -16.92
CA MET A 51 15.37 -5.34 -16.96
C MET A 51 16.84 -5.07 -17.33
N LYS A 52 17.76 -5.95 -16.96
CA LYS A 52 19.17 -5.83 -17.38
C LYS A 52 19.38 -6.24 -18.83
N THR A 53 18.57 -7.16 -19.34
CA THR A 53 18.71 -7.71 -20.71
C THR A 53 18.04 -6.81 -21.74
N ASP A 54 16.77 -6.43 -21.47
CA ASP A 54 15.94 -5.59 -22.34
C ASP A 54 14.92 -4.84 -21.50
N TRP A 55 15.30 -3.71 -20.94
CA TRP A 55 14.44 -2.94 -20.05
C TRP A 55 13.24 -2.31 -20.79
N GLU A 56 13.41 -1.88 -22.05
CA GLU A 56 12.30 -1.31 -22.82
C GLU A 56 11.24 -2.35 -23.17
N GLY A 57 11.67 -3.50 -23.71
CA GLY A 57 10.77 -4.61 -24.01
C GLY A 57 10.07 -5.14 -22.75
N THR A 58 10.80 -5.21 -21.62
CA THR A 58 10.24 -5.61 -20.33
C THR A 58 9.16 -4.63 -19.87
N LEU A 59 9.41 -3.32 -19.88
CA LEU A 59 8.42 -2.31 -19.47
C LEU A 59 7.23 -2.25 -20.42
N ARG A 60 7.41 -2.44 -21.74
CA ARG A 60 6.27 -2.57 -22.68
C ARG A 60 5.37 -3.76 -22.32
N GLN A 61 5.95 -4.89 -21.93
CA GLN A 61 5.18 -6.06 -21.47
C GLN A 61 4.46 -5.78 -20.15
N VAL A 62 5.12 -5.18 -19.17
CA VAL A 62 4.53 -4.78 -17.87
C VAL A 62 3.35 -3.83 -18.08
N ALA A 63 3.49 -2.81 -18.93
CA ALA A 63 2.41 -1.91 -19.28
C ALA A 63 1.24 -2.63 -19.99
N LYS A 64 1.54 -3.54 -20.93
CA LYS A 64 0.53 -4.36 -21.65
C LYS A 64 -0.24 -5.29 -20.71
N MET A 65 0.38 -5.83 -19.67
CA MET A 65 -0.30 -6.60 -18.61
C MET A 65 -1.29 -5.72 -17.84
N GLY A 66 -1.06 -4.39 -17.82
CA GLY A 66 -1.91 -3.38 -17.24
C GLY A 66 -1.49 -2.94 -15.84
N TYR A 67 -0.23 -3.07 -15.50
CA TYR A 67 0.37 -2.33 -14.40
C TYR A 67 0.38 -0.84 -14.73
N THR A 68 0.27 -0.01 -13.72
CA THR A 68 0.17 1.46 -13.88
C THR A 68 1.28 2.21 -13.15
N HIS A 69 1.79 1.65 -12.07
CA HIS A 69 2.80 2.27 -11.21
C HIS A 69 4.00 1.36 -11.02
N LEU A 70 5.18 1.97 -10.90
CA LEU A 70 6.43 1.25 -10.68
C LEU A 70 7.12 1.69 -9.39
N GLU A 71 7.61 0.71 -8.64
CA GLU A 71 8.55 0.90 -7.55
C GLU A 71 9.93 0.39 -7.97
N PHE A 72 10.97 1.23 -7.83
CA PHE A 72 12.33 0.88 -8.25
C PHE A 72 13.38 1.78 -7.59
N ASN A 73 14.58 1.23 -7.34
CA ASN A 73 15.68 1.93 -6.68
C ASN A 73 16.64 2.63 -7.65
N LYS A 74 16.67 2.19 -8.90
CA LYS A 74 17.50 2.76 -9.95
C LYS A 74 16.77 2.77 -11.29
N TYR A 75 17.08 3.75 -12.12
CA TYR A 75 16.62 3.78 -13.51
C TYR A 75 17.48 2.85 -14.40
N TYR A 76 17.01 2.62 -15.62
CA TYR A 76 17.68 1.84 -16.65
C TYR A 76 17.90 2.71 -17.89
N GLY A 77 18.76 2.24 -18.82
CA GLY A 77 19.13 3.01 -19.99
C GLY A 77 20.23 4.04 -19.72
N GLU A 78 20.41 4.95 -20.65
CA GLU A 78 21.53 5.90 -20.65
C GLU A 78 21.40 7.02 -19.62
N SER A 79 20.16 7.40 -19.29
CA SER A 79 19.89 8.50 -18.36
C SER A 79 18.53 8.35 -17.67
N ALA A 80 18.39 9.02 -16.52
CA ALA A 80 17.10 9.13 -15.84
C ALA A 80 16.04 9.83 -16.71
N ALA A 81 16.46 10.76 -17.57
CA ALA A 81 15.55 11.47 -18.48
C ALA A 81 15.00 10.54 -19.58
N SER A 82 15.85 9.71 -20.21
CA SER A 82 15.40 8.74 -21.21
C SER A 82 14.46 7.70 -20.59
N PHE A 83 14.80 7.19 -19.41
CA PHE A 83 13.98 6.24 -18.69
C PHE A 83 12.60 6.83 -18.33
N LYS A 84 12.56 8.06 -17.78
CA LYS A 84 11.32 8.78 -17.46
C LYS A 84 10.43 8.98 -18.69
N ASN A 85 11.03 9.44 -19.81
CA ASN A 85 10.29 9.66 -21.04
C ASN A 85 9.71 8.37 -21.60
N PHE A 86 10.47 7.28 -21.56
CA PHE A 86 9.99 5.97 -22.00
C PHE A 86 8.83 5.46 -21.12
N MET A 87 8.94 5.59 -19.79
CA MET A 87 7.82 5.22 -18.91
C MET A 87 6.55 5.98 -19.26
N LYS A 88 6.65 7.30 -19.51
CA LYS A 88 5.50 8.12 -19.96
C LYS A 88 4.94 7.64 -21.31
N GLU A 89 5.81 7.30 -22.27
CA GLU A 89 5.40 6.76 -23.58
C GLU A 89 4.54 5.50 -23.43
N VAL A 90 4.95 4.58 -22.53
CA VAL A 90 4.24 3.31 -22.32
C VAL A 90 3.12 3.39 -21.28
N GLY A 91 2.85 4.58 -20.72
CA GLY A 91 1.77 4.80 -19.74
C GLY A 91 2.06 4.33 -18.32
N LEU A 92 3.33 4.16 -17.95
CA LEU A 92 3.76 3.79 -16.60
C LEU A 92 4.16 5.04 -15.81
N LYS A 93 3.85 5.07 -14.52
CA LYS A 93 4.19 6.12 -13.58
C LYS A 93 5.23 5.65 -12.58
N SER A 94 6.18 6.49 -12.23
CA SER A 94 7.04 6.25 -11.07
C SER A 94 6.23 6.45 -9.79
N LEU A 95 6.38 5.56 -8.83
CA LEU A 95 5.66 5.66 -7.55
C LEU A 95 6.62 5.79 -6.38
N ALA A 96 7.54 4.87 -6.26
CA ALA A 96 8.36 4.74 -5.07
C ALA A 96 9.75 4.19 -5.40
N GLY A 97 10.59 4.24 -4.41
CA GLY A 97 11.91 3.65 -4.37
C GLY A 97 12.68 4.18 -3.18
N GLY A 98 13.77 3.55 -2.81
CA GLY A 98 14.43 3.98 -1.60
C GLY A 98 15.75 3.29 -1.30
N LEU A 99 16.15 3.35 -0.05
CA LEU A 99 17.45 2.93 0.48
C LEU A 99 17.26 2.25 1.84
N SER A 100 18.34 1.69 2.38
CA SER A 100 18.42 1.31 3.79
C SER A 100 18.60 2.53 4.70
N ILE A 101 18.27 2.41 5.98
CA ILE A 101 18.51 3.50 6.96
C ILE A 101 19.98 3.88 7.05
N SER A 102 20.88 2.91 6.92
CA SER A 102 22.34 3.15 6.96
C SER A 102 22.84 4.01 5.80
N GLU A 103 22.19 3.92 4.64
CA GLU A 103 22.47 4.78 3.49
C GLU A 103 21.80 6.15 3.65
N MET A 104 20.55 6.19 4.13
CA MET A 104 19.78 7.41 4.36
C MET A 104 20.40 8.34 5.43
N LYS A 105 21.10 7.77 6.39
CA LYS A 105 21.86 8.55 7.40
C LYS A 105 23.10 9.24 6.84
N LYS A 106 23.52 8.92 5.62
CA LYS A 106 24.57 9.63 4.89
C LYS A 106 23.94 10.75 4.09
N GLU A 107 24.06 12.00 4.57
CA GLU A 107 23.38 13.18 4.02
C GLU A 107 23.52 13.32 2.49
N ASN A 108 24.73 13.10 1.97
CA ASN A 108 25.00 13.17 0.54
C ASN A 108 24.26 12.09 -0.28
N LEU A 109 24.10 10.87 0.28
CA LEU A 109 23.37 9.78 -0.38
C LEU A 109 21.87 10.03 -0.32
N LEU A 110 21.35 10.43 0.84
CA LEU A 110 19.94 10.77 1.01
C LEU A 110 19.53 11.90 0.07
N LYS A 111 20.30 13.01 0.06
CA LYS A 111 20.02 14.13 -0.84
C LYS A 111 20.01 13.70 -2.30
N LYS A 112 21.03 12.96 -2.75
CA LYS A 112 21.09 12.46 -4.13
C LYS A 112 19.87 11.57 -4.47
N ALA A 113 19.48 10.68 -3.56
CA ALA A 113 18.34 9.79 -3.77
C ALA A 113 17.01 10.56 -3.85
N ILE A 114 16.83 11.60 -3.02
CA ILE A 114 15.64 12.46 -3.07
C ILE A 114 15.62 13.28 -4.36
N ASP A 115 16.74 13.92 -4.75
CA ASP A 115 16.82 14.69 -5.99
C ASP A 115 16.48 13.82 -7.22
N GLU A 116 16.98 12.57 -7.26
CA GLU A 116 16.66 11.61 -8.32
C GLU A 116 15.19 11.18 -8.27
N ALA A 117 14.66 10.92 -7.07
CA ALA A 117 13.25 10.52 -6.89
C ALA A 117 12.30 11.62 -7.37
N LEU A 118 12.56 12.89 -7.01
CA LEU A 118 11.78 14.04 -7.45
C LEU A 118 11.89 14.26 -8.97
N PHE A 119 13.10 14.11 -9.53
CA PHE A 119 13.29 14.19 -10.99
C PHE A 119 12.47 13.12 -11.73
N LEU A 120 12.43 11.90 -11.18
CA LEU A 120 11.65 10.79 -11.71
C LEU A 120 10.17 10.84 -11.34
N GLU A 121 9.72 11.90 -10.66
CA GLU A 121 8.33 12.09 -10.23
C GLU A 121 7.82 10.99 -9.29
N LYS A 122 8.69 10.45 -8.44
CA LYS A 122 8.27 9.51 -7.39
C LYS A 122 7.51 10.24 -6.28
N GLU A 123 6.46 9.60 -5.76
CA GLU A 123 5.69 10.13 -4.65
C GLU A 123 6.28 9.73 -3.29
N TYR A 124 6.95 8.58 -3.24
CA TYR A 124 7.46 8.01 -1.99
C TYR A 124 8.96 7.71 -2.05
N MET A 125 9.63 8.04 -0.92
CA MET A 125 10.94 7.52 -0.55
C MET A 125 10.75 6.42 0.48
N ILE A 126 11.22 5.20 0.20
CA ILE A 126 11.01 4.02 1.06
C ILE A 126 12.28 3.67 1.83
N CYS A 127 12.18 3.49 3.14
CA CYS A 127 13.19 2.79 3.92
C CYS A 127 12.90 1.29 3.91
N TYR A 128 13.66 0.52 3.13
CA TYR A 128 13.46 -0.94 3.04
C TYR A 128 14.08 -1.71 4.20
N TRP A 129 15.04 -1.14 4.90
CA TRP A 129 15.72 -1.78 6.00
C TRP A 129 16.03 -0.77 7.11
N PRO A 130 15.28 -0.77 8.20
CA PRO A 130 15.41 0.24 9.26
C PRO A 130 16.55 -0.03 10.23
N TRP A 131 17.32 -1.10 10.03
CA TRP A 131 18.37 -1.55 10.93
C TRP A 131 19.75 -1.14 10.43
N PRO A 132 20.65 -0.67 11.32
CA PRO A 132 22.04 -0.36 10.95
C PRO A 132 22.86 -1.61 10.67
N ASP A 133 22.44 -2.77 11.18
CA ASP A 133 23.09 -4.07 11.05
C ASP A 133 22.09 -5.17 10.69
N SER A 134 22.60 -6.38 10.42
CA SER A 134 21.81 -7.56 10.07
C SER A 134 21.48 -8.47 11.25
N GLY A 135 21.83 -8.09 12.50
CA GLY A 135 21.56 -8.90 13.68
C GLY A 135 20.08 -9.17 13.91
N ASP A 136 19.78 -10.37 14.41
CA ASP A 136 18.39 -10.84 14.58
C ASP A 136 17.80 -10.50 15.96
N ASP A 137 18.66 -10.32 17.00
CA ASP A 137 18.22 -10.09 18.38
C ASP A 137 17.93 -8.61 18.66
N LYS A 138 16.86 -8.08 18.04
CA LYS A 138 16.44 -6.68 18.27
C LYS A 138 15.69 -6.56 19.59
N LYS A 139 16.08 -5.56 20.40
CA LYS A 139 15.48 -5.23 21.69
C LYS A 139 14.66 -3.95 21.59
N LEU A 140 13.88 -3.66 22.62
CA LEU A 140 13.04 -2.45 22.68
C LEU A 140 13.80 -1.16 22.34
N ASP A 141 15.02 -1.00 22.84
CA ASP A 141 15.82 0.20 22.58
C ASP A 141 16.27 0.30 21.12
N ASP A 142 16.51 -0.84 20.44
CA ASP A 142 16.83 -0.85 19.00
C ASP A 142 15.62 -0.36 18.18
N PHE A 143 14.39 -0.78 18.53
CA PHE A 143 13.17 -0.32 17.89
C PHE A 143 12.92 1.17 18.12
N LYS A 144 13.13 1.68 19.35
CA LYS A 144 13.02 3.11 19.64
C LYS A 144 14.04 3.91 18.86
N LYS A 145 15.29 3.43 18.82
CA LYS A 145 16.34 4.08 18.02
C LYS A 145 16.01 4.08 16.52
N ALA A 146 15.48 2.98 15.98
CA ALA A 146 15.04 2.92 14.59
C ALA A 146 13.90 3.91 14.33
N ALA A 147 12.94 4.05 15.26
CA ALA A 147 11.87 5.02 15.15
C ALA A 147 12.39 6.48 15.12
N ASP A 148 13.38 6.80 15.96
CA ASP A 148 14.04 8.11 15.97
C ASP A 148 14.76 8.39 14.64
N ASP A 149 15.53 7.42 14.14
CA ASP A 149 16.24 7.53 12.87
C ASP A 149 15.22 7.72 11.70
N LEU A 150 14.13 6.97 11.69
CA LEU A 150 13.05 7.09 10.70
C LEU A 150 12.37 8.48 10.76
N ASN A 151 12.08 9.00 11.95
CA ASN A 151 11.51 10.34 12.14
C ASN A 151 12.42 11.43 11.57
N GLN A 152 13.74 11.33 11.82
CA GLN A 152 14.72 12.29 11.30
C GLN A 152 14.77 12.26 9.77
N VAL A 153 14.85 11.09 9.15
CA VAL A 153 14.84 10.94 7.68
C VAL A 153 13.52 11.42 7.10
N GLY A 154 12.39 11.04 7.71
CA GLY A 154 11.06 11.46 7.28
C GLY A 154 10.88 12.98 7.29
N GLU A 155 11.44 13.67 8.28
CA GLU A 155 11.45 15.14 8.32
C GLU A 155 12.24 15.75 7.17
N VAL A 156 13.41 15.19 6.84
CA VAL A 156 14.21 15.65 5.69
C VAL A 156 13.44 15.43 4.39
N CYS A 157 12.88 14.24 4.18
CA CYS A 157 12.08 13.91 2.99
C CYS A 157 10.90 14.86 2.83
N ASN A 158 10.11 15.09 3.89
CA ASN A 158 8.96 15.99 3.85
C ASN A 158 9.35 17.45 3.52
N ARG A 159 10.46 17.95 4.08
CA ARG A 159 10.95 19.29 3.74
C ARG A 159 11.37 19.41 2.27
N MET A 160 11.82 18.31 1.67
CA MET A 160 12.18 18.26 0.25
C MET A 160 10.99 17.93 -0.67
N GLY A 161 9.79 17.74 -0.12
CA GLY A 161 8.56 17.55 -0.89
C GLY A 161 8.29 16.11 -1.35
N ILE A 162 8.90 15.10 -0.69
CA ILE A 162 8.63 13.70 -0.97
C ILE A 162 8.10 12.99 0.30
N ARG A 163 7.06 12.16 0.15
CA ARG A 163 6.51 11.38 1.26
C ARG A 163 7.46 10.24 1.65
N PHE A 164 7.76 10.10 2.93
CA PHE A 164 8.60 9.03 3.42
C PHE A 164 7.77 7.89 3.98
N ALA A 165 8.16 6.63 3.69
CA ALA A 165 7.53 5.44 4.25
C ALA A 165 8.56 4.39 4.66
N MET A 166 8.21 3.57 5.64
CA MET A 166 9.00 2.41 6.10
C MET A 166 8.33 1.12 5.62
N HIS A 167 9.12 0.23 5.04
CA HIS A 167 8.74 -1.12 4.63
C HIS A 167 9.12 -2.13 5.71
N ASN A 168 8.23 -3.06 6.03
CA ASN A 168 8.47 -4.10 7.03
C ASN A 168 8.94 -5.43 6.44
N HIS A 169 9.68 -6.17 7.27
CA HIS A 169 9.97 -7.59 7.08
C HIS A 169 9.43 -8.41 8.27
N ASP A 170 9.80 -9.69 8.37
CA ASP A 170 9.45 -10.55 9.50
C ASP A 170 10.21 -10.20 10.79
N LYS A 171 11.36 -9.52 10.67
CA LYS A 171 12.20 -9.10 11.80
C LYS A 171 11.49 -8.15 12.78
N GLU A 172 10.53 -7.39 12.31
CA GLU A 172 9.74 -6.47 13.12
C GLU A 172 8.68 -7.20 13.95
N PHE A 173 8.35 -8.46 13.62
CA PHE A 173 7.32 -9.26 14.29
C PHE A 173 7.88 -10.19 15.36
N VAL A 174 8.86 -9.70 16.12
CA VAL A 174 9.41 -10.37 17.29
C VAL A 174 8.85 -9.74 18.57
N PRO A 175 8.61 -10.53 19.64
CA PRO A 175 8.19 -9.99 20.93
C PRO A 175 9.31 -9.12 21.54
N VAL A 176 8.92 -7.94 22.07
CA VAL A 176 9.84 -7.08 22.83
C VAL A 176 9.17 -6.66 24.14
N GLN A 177 9.94 -6.17 25.12
CA GLN A 177 9.42 -5.81 26.44
C GLN A 177 8.21 -4.86 26.34
N GLY A 178 7.06 -5.32 26.84
CA GLY A 178 5.82 -4.54 26.88
C GLY A 178 5.00 -4.52 25.58
N TYR A 179 5.44 -5.23 24.53
CA TYR A 179 4.77 -5.31 23.23
C TYR A 179 4.73 -6.74 22.72
N GLN A 180 3.66 -7.09 22.00
CA GLN A 180 3.55 -8.38 21.32
C GLN A 180 4.55 -8.45 20.17
N TRP A 181 4.74 -7.34 19.44
CA TRP A 181 5.70 -7.21 18.35
C TRP A 181 6.47 -5.89 18.43
N GLY A 182 7.74 -5.92 18.08
CA GLY A 182 8.56 -4.71 17.95
C GLY A 182 8.01 -3.74 16.90
N TYR A 183 7.26 -4.23 15.89
CA TYR A 183 6.58 -3.40 14.91
C TYR A 183 5.62 -2.38 15.55
N GLU A 184 4.99 -2.74 16.68
CA GLU A 184 4.12 -1.81 17.39
C GLU A 184 4.89 -0.62 17.97
N VAL A 185 6.15 -0.82 18.35
CA VAL A 185 7.03 0.28 18.79
C VAL A 185 7.24 1.26 17.63
N LEU A 186 7.58 0.75 16.43
CA LEU A 186 7.75 1.60 15.24
C LEU A 186 6.45 2.35 14.91
N LEU A 187 5.29 1.69 15.00
CA LEU A 187 3.99 2.31 14.75
C LEU A 187 3.65 3.42 15.75
N LYS A 188 4.04 3.30 17.02
CA LYS A 188 3.73 4.25 18.10
C LYS A 188 4.75 5.38 18.21
N GLU A 189 6.05 5.08 18.04
CA GLU A 189 7.14 6.05 18.26
C GLU A 189 7.47 6.86 17.00
N THR A 190 7.03 6.43 15.80
CA THR A 190 7.18 7.26 14.60
C THR A 190 6.01 8.21 14.43
N ASP A 191 6.33 9.48 14.11
CA ASP A 191 5.35 10.52 13.81
C ASP A 191 4.62 10.23 12.48
N PRO A 192 3.30 10.02 12.46
CA PRO A 192 2.56 9.74 11.22
C PRO A 192 2.63 10.88 10.19
N ALA A 193 2.90 12.10 10.61
CA ALA A 193 3.12 13.21 9.68
C ALA A 193 4.47 13.07 8.94
N LYS A 194 5.45 12.41 9.55
CA LYS A 194 6.80 12.22 8.99
C LYS A 194 6.95 10.88 8.28
N VAL A 195 6.37 9.81 8.85
CA VAL A 195 6.60 8.42 8.43
C VAL A 195 5.28 7.72 8.18
N ALA A 196 5.00 7.38 6.94
CA ALA A 196 3.97 6.39 6.57
C ALA A 196 4.55 4.98 6.65
N MET A 197 3.68 3.97 6.54
CA MET A 197 4.08 2.57 6.46
C MET A 197 3.68 1.97 5.11
N GLN A 198 4.62 1.24 4.52
CA GLN A 198 4.36 0.31 3.44
C GLN A 198 4.26 -1.09 4.07
N LEU A 199 3.05 -1.66 4.10
CA LEU A 199 2.81 -2.96 4.73
C LEU A 199 3.02 -4.09 3.73
N ASP A 200 4.06 -4.89 3.93
CA ASP A 200 4.26 -6.13 3.18
C ASP A 200 3.44 -7.26 3.81
N LEU A 201 2.43 -7.72 3.08
CA LEU A 201 1.46 -8.69 3.57
C LEU A 201 2.05 -10.09 3.77
N TYR A 202 3.06 -10.46 2.99
CA TYR A 202 3.79 -11.70 3.16
C TYR A 202 4.62 -11.69 4.45
N TRP A 203 5.44 -10.64 4.65
CA TRP A 203 6.32 -10.58 5.80
C TRP A 203 5.56 -10.49 7.13
N VAL A 204 4.45 -9.74 7.18
CA VAL A 204 3.54 -9.75 8.33
C VAL A 204 3.05 -11.16 8.64
N THR A 205 2.51 -11.85 7.62
CA THR A 205 1.93 -13.20 7.79
C THR A 205 3.00 -14.22 8.18
N LYS A 206 4.19 -14.15 7.57
CA LYS A 206 5.34 -15.01 7.89
C LYS A 206 5.82 -14.79 9.32
N GLY A 207 5.90 -13.54 9.77
CA GLY A 207 6.29 -13.17 11.13
C GLY A 207 5.22 -13.48 12.19
N GLY A 208 4.04 -13.98 11.79
CA GLY A 208 2.95 -14.33 12.71
C GLY A 208 2.04 -13.17 13.09
N GLY A 209 2.16 -12.02 12.41
CA GLY A 209 1.25 -10.89 12.53
C GLY A 209 -0.06 -11.10 11.77
N ASP A 210 -1.07 -10.30 12.09
CA ASP A 210 -2.36 -10.26 11.41
C ASP A 210 -2.54 -8.91 10.69
N PRO A 211 -2.47 -8.90 9.33
CA PRO A 211 -2.66 -7.66 8.56
C PRO A 211 -4.00 -6.98 8.82
N ILE A 212 -5.08 -7.75 9.04
CA ILE A 212 -6.41 -7.19 9.29
C ILE A 212 -6.45 -6.51 10.64
N GLN A 213 -5.84 -7.12 11.67
CA GLN A 213 -5.77 -6.53 13.00
C GLN A 213 -4.93 -5.24 12.99
N LEU A 214 -3.77 -5.25 12.32
CA LEU A 214 -2.93 -4.05 12.16
C LEU A 214 -3.70 -2.89 11.50
N LEU A 215 -4.48 -3.18 10.45
CA LEU A 215 -5.30 -2.17 9.76
C LEU A 215 -6.43 -1.62 10.64
N LYS A 216 -6.97 -2.42 11.56
CA LYS A 216 -7.99 -1.97 12.52
C LYS A 216 -7.40 -1.09 13.62
N ASP A 217 -6.26 -1.50 14.17
CA ASP A 217 -5.64 -0.83 15.31
C ASP A 217 -4.93 0.46 14.90
N TYR A 218 -4.44 0.52 13.65
CA TYR A 218 -3.65 1.64 13.12
C TYR A 218 -4.18 2.13 11.75
N PRO A 219 -5.45 2.53 11.61
CA PRO A 219 -6.10 2.76 10.31
C PRO A 219 -5.46 3.88 9.47
N ASN A 220 -4.72 4.80 10.11
CA ASN A 220 -4.12 5.96 9.45
C ASN A 220 -2.60 5.85 9.24
N ARG A 221 -2.02 4.68 9.53
CA ARG A 221 -0.56 4.50 9.46
C ARG A 221 -0.07 3.98 8.10
N PHE A 222 -0.88 3.18 7.43
CA PHE A 222 -0.52 2.46 6.21
C PHE A 222 -1.00 3.23 4.98
N GLU A 223 -0.10 3.49 4.03
CA GLU A 223 -0.44 4.15 2.77
C GLU A 223 -0.21 3.25 1.55
N LEU A 224 0.67 2.25 1.65
CA LEU A 224 1.00 1.31 0.57
C LEU A 224 0.97 -0.14 1.07
N PHE A 225 0.59 -1.05 0.17
CA PHE A 225 0.81 -2.48 0.35
C PHE A 225 1.88 -2.99 -0.61
N HIS A 226 2.75 -3.88 -0.12
CA HIS A 226 3.37 -4.89 -0.95
C HIS A 226 2.47 -6.13 -0.94
N VAL A 227 1.98 -6.47 -2.12
CA VAL A 227 1.08 -7.61 -2.36
C VAL A 227 1.93 -8.80 -2.80
N LYS A 228 2.35 -9.56 -1.82
CA LYS A 228 3.17 -10.74 -1.92
C LYS A 228 2.51 -11.86 -1.11
N ASP A 229 2.46 -13.07 -1.64
CA ASP A 229 1.69 -14.16 -1.04
C ASP A 229 2.59 -15.18 -0.32
N VAL A 230 2.02 -15.94 0.60
CA VAL A 230 2.66 -17.01 1.38
C VAL A 230 2.22 -18.35 0.79
N ASP A 231 3.16 -19.22 0.44
CA ASP A 231 2.84 -20.55 -0.03
C ASP A 231 2.21 -21.44 1.07
N LYS A 232 1.70 -22.60 0.66
CA LYS A 232 1.02 -23.56 1.56
C LYS A 232 1.99 -24.49 2.29
N THR A 233 3.29 -24.35 2.09
CA THR A 233 4.29 -25.22 2.70
C THR A 233 4.61 -24.79 4.15
N PRO A 234 5.13 -25.70 4.99
CA PRO A 234 5.58 -25.34 6.34
C PRO A 234 6.70 -24.27 6.35
N ALA A 235 7.46 -24.14 5.27
CA ALA A 235 8.52 -23.15 5.14
C ALA A 235 7.96 -21.74 4.98
N LYS A 236 6.67 -21.58 4.66
CA LYS A 236 6.02 -20.29 4.41
C LYS A 236 6.85 -19.44 3.44
N SER A 237 7.24 -20.03 2.30
CA SER A 237 7.98 -19.32 1.26
C SER A 237 7.04 -18.34 0.54
N TYR A 238 7.59 -17.35 -0.11
CA TYR A 238 6.81 -16.43 -0.93
C TYR A 238 6.35 -17.11 -2.23
N THR A 239 5.20 -16.68 -2.73
CA THR A 239 4.64 -17.13 -4.00
C THR A 239 3.91 -15.98 -4.70
N CYS A 240 3.50 -16.19 -5.96
CA CYS A 240 2.76 -15.20 -6.72
C CYS A 240 1.40 -14.92 -6.04
N ALA A 241 0.94 -13.68 -6.10
CA ALA A 241 -0.34 -13.31 -5.49
C ALA A 241 -1.50 -14.14 -6.05
N GLY A 242 -2.27 -14.75 -5.16
CA GLY A 242 -3.38 -15.63 -5.47
C GLY A 242 -3.05 -17.12 -5.50
N TYR A 243 -1.79 -17.51 -5.38
CA TYR A 243 -1.37 -18.93 -5.30
C TYR A 243 -1.15 -19.41 -3.86
N GLY A 244 -1.12 -18.50 -2.91
CA GLY A 244 -0.83 -18.78 -1.52
C GLY A 244 -2.04 -18.88 -0.61
N ILE A 245 -1.83 -18.45 0.64
CA ILE A 245 -2.82 -18.58 1.72
C ILE A 245 -3.38 -17.23 2.19
N ILE A 246 -2.83 -16.09 1.72
CA ILE A 246 -3.27 -14.77 2.17
C ILE A 246 -4.65 -14.46 1.58
N ASP A 247 -5.61 -14.17 2.46
CA ASP A 247 -6.95 -13.74 2.05
C ASP A 247 -6.96 -12.24 1.69
N PHE A 248 -6.42 -11.92 0.51
CA PHE A 248 -6.39 -10.54 0.00
C PHE A 248 -7.78 -9.90 -0.06
N LYS A 249 -8.84 -10.70 -0.29
CA LYS A 249 -10.20 -10.20 -0.32
C LYS A 249 -10.60 -9.57 1.02
N LYS A 250 -10.35 -10.25 2.13
CA LYS A 250 -10.64 -9.73 3.47
C LYS A 250 -9.75 -8.55 3.83
N ILE A 251 -8.46 -8.62 3.50
CA ILE A 251 -7.51 -7.55 3.79
C ILE A 251 -7.92 -6.28 3.03
N PHE A 252 -8.22 -6.38 1.73
CA PHE A 252 -8.60 -5.22 0.92
C PHE A 252 -9.97 -4.65 1.30
N ALA A 253 -10.91 -5.50 1.73
CA ALA A 253 -12.17 -5.03 2.32
C ALA A 253 -11.95 -4.20 3.59
N GLN A 254 -11.01 -4.60 4.46
CA GLN A 254 -10.62 -3.82 5.63
C GLN A 254 -9.88 -2.54 5.23
N ALA A 255 -9.02 -2.60 4.22
CA ALA A 255 -8.25 -1.46 3.72
C ALA A 255 -9.12 -0.29 3.22
N LYS A 256 -10.37 -0.54 2.77
CA LYS A 256 -11.34 0.52 2.44
C LYS A 256 -11.60 1.51 3.59
N LYS A 257 -11.35 1.09 4.83
CA LYS A 257 -11.57 1.88 6.04
C LYS A 257 -10.30 2.57 6.54
N THR A 258 -9.25 2.58 5.72
CA THR A 258 -7.91 3.05 6.06
C THR A 258 -7.37 4.00 4.98
N ASN A 259 -6.13 4.44 5.13
CA ASN A 259 -5.47 5.35 4.19
C ASN A 259 -4.67 4.65 3.08
N ILE A 260 -4.89 3.36 2.83
CA ILE A 260 -4.20 2.64 1.75
C ILE A 260 -4.55 3.26 0.39
N LYS A 261 -3.50 3.66 -0.34
CA LYS A 261 -3.59 4.31 -1.65
C LYS A 261 -3.09 3.39 -2.77
N TYR A 262 -2.05 2.60 -2.50
CA TYR A 262 -1.33 1.83 -3.53
C TYR A 262 -1.18 0.36 -3.16
N TYR A 263 -1.32 -0.49 -4.18
CA TYR A 263 -1.22 -1.95 -4.12
C TYR A 263 -0.13 -2.37 -5.10
N ILE A 264 1.02 -2.78 -4.59
CA ILE A 264 2.24 -3.01 -5.36
C ILE A 264 2.58 -4.49 -5.31
N VAL A 265 2.56 -5.16 -6.46
CA VAL A 265 2.96 -6.56 -6.57
C VAL A 265 4.46 -6.66 -6.32
N GLU A 266 4.81 -7.59 -5.43
CA GLU A 266 6.19 -7.95 -5.14
C GLU A 266 6.36 -9.46 -5.07
N ILE A 267 7.56 -9.93 -5.44
CA ILE A 267 8.09 -11.24 -5.11
C ILE A 267 9.62 -11.17 -5.14
N ASP A 268 10.30 -11.63 -4.08
CA ASP A 268 11.77 -11.52 -4.01
C ASP A 268 12.48 -12.32 -5.09
N LYS A 269 11.95 -13.50 -5.41
CA LYS A 269 12.50 -14.39 -6.42
C LYS A 269 11.42 -15.31 -6.97
N ALA A 270 11.34 -15.43 -8.28
CA ALA A 270 10.49 -16.38 -8.96
C ALA A 270 11.29 -17.17 -10.00
N GLU A 271 10.94 -18.42 -10.22
CA GLU A 271 11.55 -19.24 -11.27
C GLU A 271 11.22 -18.68 -12.66
N TYR A 272 9.96 -18.23 -12.82
CA TYR A 272 9.44 -17.60 -14.05
C TYR A 272 8.85 -16.21 -13.71
N PRO A 273 9.70 -15.16 -13.58
CA PRO A 273 9.26 -13.89 -13.05
C PRO A 273 8.14 -13.23 -13.88
N MET A 274 8.25 -13.22 -15.21
CA MET A 274 7.23 -12.63 -16.08
C MET A 274 5.88 -13.32 -15.97
N ASN A 275 5.86 -14.66 -15.82
CA ASN A 275 4.63 -15.41 -15.61
C ASN A 275 4.00 -15.06 -14.25
N CYS A 276 4.82 -15.02 -13.20
CA CYS A 276 4.36 -14.65 -11.87
C CYS A 276 3.75 -13.25 -11.81
N VAL A 277 4.39 -12.29 -12.46
CA VAL A 277 3.89 -10.91 -12.58
C VAL A 277 2.58 -10.86 -13.36
N GLN A 278 2.45 -11.62 -14.45
CA GLN A 278 1.21 -11.74 -15.23
C GLN A 278 0.07 -12.37 -14.43
N ASP A 279 0.35 -13.46 -13.72
CA ASP A 279 -0.65 -14.19 -12.93
C ASP A 279 -1.13 -13.36 -11.75
N SER A 280 -0.20 -12.69 -11.05
CA SER A 280 -0.52 -11.81 -9.93
C SER A 280 -1.46 -10.67 -10.34
N ILE A 281 -1.18 -9.97 -11.43
CA ILE A 281 -2.06 -8.89 -11.88
C ILE A 281 -3.40 -9.41 -12.38
N SER A 282 -3.42 -10.58 -13.04
CA SER A 282 -4.65 -11.21 -13.51
C SER A 282 -5.56 -11.58 -12.33
N TYR A 283 -4.99 -12.15 -11.26
CA TYR A 283 -5.71 -12.43 -10.03
C TYR A 283 -6.28 -11.14 -9.40
N LEU A 284 -5.45 -10.12 -9.20
CA LEU A 284 -5.82 -8.88 -8.54
C LEU A 284 -6.91 -8.10 -9.29
N LYS A 285 -6.86 -8.04 -10.63
CA LYS A 285 -7.91 -7.40 -11.45
C LYS A 285 -9.26 -8.12 -11.36
N ASN A 286 -9.25 -9.42 -11.11
CA ASN A 286 -10.47 -10.21 -10.97
C ASN A 286 -10.99 -10.26 -9.53
N LEU A 287 -10.18 -9.85 -8.54
CA LEU A 287 -10.58 -9.82 -7.14
C LEU A 287 -11.73 -8.83 -6.91
N ARG A 288 -12.76 -9.28 -6.19
CA ARG A 288 -13.93 -8.47 -5.78
C ARG A 288 -13.98 -8.44 -4.25
N TYR A 289 -13.97 -7.26 -3.66
CA TYR A 289 -13.90 -7.06 -2.21
C TYR A 289 -14.73 -5.87 -1.72
#